data_08055d30560e0710e224778e2a00f694
#
_entry.id   08055d30560e0710e224778e2a00f694
#
_cell.length_a   1.000
_cell.length_b   1.000
_cell.length_c   1.000
_cell.angle_alpha   90.00
_cell.angle_beta   90.00
_cell.angle_gamma   90.00
#
_symmetry.space_group_name_H-M   'P 1'
#
loop_
_entity.id
_entity.type
_entity.pdbx_description
1 polymer ?
#
loop_
_entity_poly.entity_id
_entity_poly.type
_entity_poly.pdbx_seq_one_letter_code
_entity_poly.pdbx_strand_id
1 'polypeptide(L)' 'MQLPNKLYSYKNSTLALIPAVMNELKQGPMLAGELYLAVKPTLSEATDFLSVMDCLYALRAVDITDGGEVYQCLSK' A
#
# COMPACT_ATOMS: atom_id res chain seq x y z
N MET A 1 -13.84 -23.07 -11.43
CA MET A 1 -12.78 -22.48 -11.08
C MET A 1 -12.67 -21.07 -11.34
N GLN A 2 -13.32 -20.24 -10.64
CA GLN A 2 -13.24 -18.83 -10.79
C GLN A 2 -12.26 -18.23 -9.84
N LEU A 3 -11.89 -18.96 -8.84
CA LEU A 3 -10.98 -18.44 -7.86
C LEU A 3 -9.70 -17.93 -8.43
N PRO A 4 -9.07 -18.65 -9.36
CA PRO A 4 -7.80 -18.18 -9.90
C PRO A 4 -7.91 -16.81 -10.54
N ASN A 5 -9.03 -16.56 -11.19
CA ASN A 5 -9.23 -15.29 -11.82
C ASN A 5 -9.31 -14.17 -10.83
N LYS A 6 -10.05 -14.37 -9.76
CA LYS A 6 -10.18 -13.37 -8.75
C LYS A 6 -8.88 -13.07 -8.08
N LEU A 7 -8.16 -14.12 -7.73
CA LEU A 7 -6.88 -13.95 -7.07
C LEU A 7 -5.89 -13.23 -7.95
N TYR A 8 -5.90 -13.57 -9.22
CA TYR A 8 -5.00 -12.96 -10.14
C TYR A 8 -5.24 -11.46 -10.26
N SER A 9 -6.50 -11.09 -10.36
CA SER A 9 -6.87 -9.70 -10.47
C SER A 9 -6.49 -8.92 -9.22
N TYR A 10 -6.75 -9.51 -8.08
CA TYR A 10 -6.45 -8.92 -6.80
C TYR A 10 -4.94 -8.68 -6.65
N LYS A 11 -4.18 -9.69 -6.99
CA LYS A 11 -2.74 -9.60 -6.94
C LYS A 11 -2.21 -8.53 -7.85
N ASN A 12 -2.76 -8.43 -9.03
CA ASN A 12 -2.34 -7.42 -9.97
C ASN A 12 -2.52 -6.02 -9.41
N SER A 13 -3.68 -5.76 -8.82
CA SER A 13 -3.95 -4.46 -8.25
C SER A 13 -2.97 -4.16 -7.13
N THR A 14 -2.76 -5.12 -6.26
CA THR A 14 -1.87 -4.92 -5.13
C THR A 14 -0.46 -4.65 -5.59
N LEU A 15 0.03 -5.45 -6.54
CA LEU A 15 1.38 -5.27 -7.02
C LEU A 15 1.57 -3.94 -7.73
N ALA A 16 0.55 -3.51 -8.44
CA ALA A 16 0.64 -2.26 -9.16
C ALA A 16 0.70 -1.07 -8.21
N LEU A 17 0.08 -1.21 -7.04
CA LEU A 17 0.04 -0.11 -6.09
C LEU A 17 1.27 0.01 -5.22
N ILE A 18 2.02 -1.07 -5.08
CA ILE A 18 3.20 -1.03 -4.23
C ILE A 18 4.16 0.09 -4.63
N PRO A 19 4.54 0.22 -5.90
CA PRO A 19 5.45 1.31 -6.26
C PRO A 19 4.86 2.68 -5.98
N ALA A 20 3.55 2.84 -6.18
CA ALA A 20 2.92 4.12 -5.95
C ALA A 20 3.00 4.51 -4.47
N VAL A 21 2.70 3.58 -3.58
CA VAL A 21 2.76 3.84 -2.16
C VAL A 21 4.18 4.13 -1.72
N MET A 22 5.12 3.29 -2.15
CA MET A 22 6.50 3.47 -1.75
C MET A 22 7.07 4.78 -2.27
N ASN A 23 6.67 5.17 -3.46
CA ASN A 23 7.14 6.41 -4.03
C ASN A 23 6.68 7.62 -3.20
N GLU A 24 5.43 7.57 -2.72
CA GLU A 24 4.94 8.65 -1.89
C GLU A 24 5.71 8.73 -0.57
N LEU A 25 6.03 7.58 -0.02
CA LEU A 25 6.72 7.53 1.27
C LEU A 25 8.20 7.87 1.17
N LYS A 26 8.73 7.94 -0.03
CA LYS A 26 10.11 8.35 -0.22
C LYS A 26 10.38 9.75 0.32
N GLN A 27 9.36 10.56 0.31
CA GLN A 27 9.51 11.94 0.76
C GLN A 27 9.50 12.06 2.28
N GLY A 28 9.14 11.00 2.96
CA GLY A 28 9.11 11.00 4.40
C GLY A 28 7.83 10.39 4.91
N PRO A 29 7.69 10.28 6.23
CA PRO A 29 6.48 9.71 6.80
C PRO A 29 5.26 10.53 6.44
N MET A 30 4.14 9.84 6.28
CA MET A 30 2.87 10.48 5.95
C MET A 30 1.78 9.84 6.80
N LEU A 31 0.81 10.65 7.19
CA LEU A 31 -0.35 10.08 7.86
C LEU A 31 -1.05 9.14 6.90
N ALA A 32 -1.62 8.07 7.45
CA ALA A 32 -2.27 7.07 6.60
C ALA A 32 -3.34 7.68 5.71
N GLY A 33 -4.10 8.63 6.26
CA GLY A 33 -5.13 9.31 5.46
C GLY A 33 -4.55 10.12 4.32
N GLU A 34 -3.43 10.76 4.56
CA GLU A 34 -2.77 11.53 3.52
C GLU A 34 -2.22 10.61 2.43
N LEU A 35 -1.65 9.51 2.85
CA LEU A 35 -1.13 8.54 1.90
C LEU A 35 -2.26 8.00 1.03
N TYR A 36 -3.38 7.68 1.65
CA TYR A 36 -4.53 7.20 0.92
C TYR A 36 -4.96 8.22 -0.15
N LEU A 37 -5.06 9.48 0.25
CA LEU A 37 -5.48 10.52 -0.69
C LEU A 37 -4.46 10.68 -1.83
N ALA A 38 -3.20 10.52 -1.51
CA ALA A 38 -2.15 10.68 -2.53
C ALA A 38 -2.22 9.60 -3.59
N VAL A 39 -2.56 8.36 -3.18
CA VAL A 39 -2.61 7.26 -4.14
C VAL A 39 -4.01 6.98 -4.65
N LYS A 40 -5.00 7.68 -4.12
CA LYS A 40 -6.39 7.43 -4.48
C LYS A 40 -6.64 7.41 -5.98
N PRO A 41 -6.07 8.32 -6.77
CA PRO A 41 -6.33 8.30 -8.21
C PRO A 41 -5.91 7.01 -8.91
N THR A 42 -5.01 6.26 -8.31
CA THR A 42 -4.59 5.01 -8.93
C THR A 42 -5.36 3.81 -8.40
N LEU A 43 -6.25 4.04 -7.43
CA LEU A 43 -7.01 2.93 -6.85
C LEU A 43 -8.25 2.67 -7.66
N SER A 44 -8.57 1.40 -7.86
CA SER A 44 -9.85 1.04 -8.44
C SER A 44 -10.93 1.05 -7.37
N GLU A 45 -10.57 0.60 -6.19
CA GLU A 45 -11.50 0.55 -5.07
C GLU A 45 -10.75 0.91 -3.81
N ALA A 46 -11.47 1.43 -2.84
CA ALA A 46 -10.85 1.78 -1.58
C ALA A 46 -10.19 0.60 -0.89
N THR A 47 -10.78 -0.58 -1.06
CA THR A 47 -10.22 -1.78 -0.44
C THR A 47 -8.85 -2.14 -0.99
N ASP A 48 -8.54 -1.67 -2.19
CA ASP A 48 -7.21 -1.93 -2.75
C ASP A 48 -6.12 -1.33 -1.89
N PHE A 49 -6.40 -0.16 -1.31
CA PHE A 49 -5.44 0.48 -0.43
C PHE A 49 -5.16 -0.39 0.79
N LEU A 50 -6.22 -0.95 1.38
CA LEU A 50 -6.05 -1.82 2.53
C LEU A 50 -5.23 -3.05 2.16
N SER A 51 -5.47 -3.59 0.99
CA SER A 51 -4.76 -4.77 0.55
C SER A 51 -3.27 -4.50 0.38
N VAL A 52 -2.93 -3.38 -0.25
CA VAL A 52 -1.53 -3.09 -0.47
C VAL A 52 -0.83 -2.76 0.85
N MET A 53 -1.52 -2.07 1.75
CA MET A 53 -0.92 -1.77 3.04
C MET A 53 -0.69 -3.02 3.86
N ASP A 54 -1.65 -3.95 3.84
CA ASP A 54 -1.47 -5.23 4.50
C ASP A 54 -0.25 -5.96 3.96
N CYS A 55 -0.10 -5.96 2.66
CA CYS A 55 1.03 -6.60 2.02
C CYS A 55 2.34 -5.98 2.46
N LEU A 56 2.40 -4.65 2.47
CA LEU A 56 3.62 -3.95 2.84
C LEU A 56 3.96 -4.14 4.31
N TYR A 57 2.96 -4.18 5.18
CA TYR A 57 3.20 -4.48 6.58
C TYR A 57 3.72 -5.89 6.75
N ALA A 58 3.12 -6.84 6.04
CA ALA A 58 3.54 -8.23 6.13
C ALA A 58 4.98 -8.41 5.67
N LEU A 59 5.39 -7.65 4.67
CA LEU A 59 6.76 -7.71 4.18
C LEU A 59 7.70 -6.85 4.99
N ARG A 60 7.16 -6.12 5.94
CA ARG A 60 7.93 -5.19 6.76
C ARG A 60 8.58 -4.09 5.94
N ALA A 61 7.94 -3.74 4.85
CA ALA A 61 8.42 -2.65 4.02
C ALA A 61 7.99 -1.30 4.56
N VAL A 62 6.92 -1.27 5.35
CA VAL A 62 6.46 -0.05 5.99
C VAL A 62 6.07 -0.34 7.42
N ASP A 63 6.00 0.70 8.22
CA ASP A 63 5.53 0.59 9.59
C ASP A 63 4.82 1.88 9.92
N ILE A 64 4.24 1.95 11.10
CA ILE A 64 3.46 3.10 11.48
C ILE A 64 3.93 3.58 12.86
N THR A 65 4.01 4.89 13.03
CA THR A 65 4.41 5.46 14.30
C THR A 65 3.24 5.57 15.24
N ASP A 66 3.52 5.91 16.48
CA ASP A 66 2.48 6.13 17.47
C ASP A 66 1.53 7.25 17.04
N GLY A 67 2.03 8.20 16.27
CA GLY A 67 1.20 9.29 15.80
C GLY A 67 0.38 8.97 14.57
N GLY A 68 0.49 7.75 14.06
CA GLY A 68 -0.29 7.36 12.90
C GLY A 68 0.37 7.65 11.57
N GLU A 69 1.66 7.91 11.58
CA GLU A 69 2.38 8.17 10.34
C GLU A 69 3.00 6.90 9.81
N VAL A 70 2.80 6.66 8.52
CA VAL A 70 3.37 5.50 7.85
C VAL A 70 4.72 5.89 7.29
N TYR A 71 5.69 5.03 7.42
CA TYR A 71 7.03 5.30 6.89
C TYR A 71 7.66 4.04 6.33
N GLN A 72 8.63 4.23 5.46
CA GLN A 72 9.34 3.10 4.87
C GLN A 72 10.32 2.52 5.87
N CYS A 73 10.34 1.19 5.95
CA CYS A 73 11.33 0.50 6.75
C CYS A 73 12.44 0.06 5.81
N LEU A 74 13.43 0.89 5.66
CA LEU A 74 14.50 0.54 4.76
C LEU A 74 15.54 -0.18 5.54
N SER A 75 15.34 -1.41 5.74
CA SER A 75 16.29 -2.08 6.46
C SER A 75 17.38 -2.50 5.60
N LYS A 76 18.13 -2.59 5.49
CA LYS A 76 19.09 -3.02 4.73
C LYS A 76 20.15 -3.31 5.42
#